data_0b9a4e7cb3056f3adb2944553ccf35d0
#
_entry.id   0b9a4e7cb3056f3adb2944553ccf35d0
#
_cell.length_a   1.000
_cell.length_b   1.000
_cell.length_c   1.000
_cell.angle_alpha   90.00
_cell.angle_beta   90.00
_cell.angle_gamma   90.00
#
_symmetry.space_group_name_H-M   'P 1'
#
loop_
_entity.id
_entity.type
_entity.pdbx_description
1 polymer ?
#
loop_
_entity_poly.entity_id
_entity_poly.type
_entity_poly.pdbx_seq_one_letter_code
_entity_poly.pdbx_strand_id
1 'polypeptide(L)'
;VADYQLPPDGLIWSPEKPLSKDAKADLGDDAKAFNHVLKGQLLLIEGEFEPALKEFEAAAQASPADSFLHFRLAQLYLRRGDLKKALSEAESAVRLEPKSVDYHLLLAGLYSALGDNQKGLTEYNAVLKLDPKNQEALLYAGALYLQVEDYARATQHLDELLNLDDDSALGHYYLGRVRAKSKLYLAAEQSFRKALELNPKSEAVLMDLALVYELEGKTEDAIQTYQRLLQVNPQHVWSRRRLGELYVGQNKLDDALRQFERLEGGETDPRDTRIKIGLISFEKGDYDRAATEFNLVLAGDPENDRARYYLAATYIELKANDKALEAFERISEKSEFYADARVQAAQLYERKDQTHKAIETLQAVIKKLNDRKEIHAYLSVLYRKTKDFPRAIQSMERVVALDPKNDEAHFQLGALYDENKVKDKSIASMKKAIELNPKNAPALNYLGYTWAEMGVHLDEAEDLIARALKIAPNDGFYIDSLGWVYYQKGDYPRAVEQLERAVELTVDDPTIIEHLGDAYEKVGWVDRAVVRYRESLKFSKEAEQTKRVREKIQRLEKKI
;
A
#
# COMPACT_ATOMS: atom_id res chain seq x y z
N VAL A 1 -7.33 17.68 24.44
CA VAL A 1 -7.56 18.64 25.52
C VAL A 1 -6.75 18.08 26.67
N ALA A 2 -5.63 18.75 27.02
CA ALA A 2 -4.86 18.36 28.20
C ALA A 2 -5.76 18.43 29.42
N ASP A 3 -5.68 17.42 30.29
CA ASP A 3 -6.38 17.41 31.57
C ASP A 3 -5.79 18.49 32.46
N TYR A 4 -6.29 19.73 32.31
CA TYR A 4 -6.03 20.82 33.25
C TYR A 4 -6.78 20.50 34.54
N GLN A 5 -6.07 19.95 35.51
CA GLN A 5 -6.62 19.77 36.87
C GLN A 5 -6.66 21.12 37.57
N LEU A 6 -7.87 21.58 37.84
CA LEU A 6 -8.07 22.76 38.69
C LEU A 6 -7.40 22.54 40.05
N PRO A 7 -6.66 23.51 40.60
CA PRO A 7 -6.13 23.42 41.95
C PRO A 7 -7.26 23.22 42.95
N PRO A 8 -7.01 22.51 44.07
CA PRO A 8 -8.04 22.22 45.07
C PRO A 8 -8.68 23.49 45.63
N ASP A 9 -9.99 23.43 45.89
CA ASP A 9 -10.87 24.54 46.36
C ASP A 9 -10.47 25.22 47.68
N GLY A 10 -9.18 25.37 47.97
CA GLY A 10 -8.65 25.77 49.26
C GLY A 10 -8.08 27.20 49.41
N LEU A 11 -8.10 28.03 48.36
CA LEU A 11 -7.61 29.41 48.47
C LEU A 11 -8.64 30.30 49.16
N ILE A 12 -8.45 30.49 50.47
CA ILE A 12 -9.17 31.49 51.28
C ILE A 12 -8.62 32.87 50.88
N TRP A 13 -9.49 33.72 50.32
CA TRP A 13 -9.16 35.13 50.08
C TRP A 13 -8.76 35.78 51.40
N SER A 14 -7.54 36.31 51.51
CA SER A 14 -7.11 37.20 52.58
C SER A 14 -6.69 38.53 51.96
N PRO A 15 -7.15 39.68 52.46
CA PRO A 15 -6.69 40.97 51.96
C PRO A 15 -5.23 41.16 52.32
N GLU A 16 -4.32 41.08 51.38
CA GLU A 16 -2.86 41.20 51.62
C GLU A 16 -2.34 42.61 51.93
N LYS A 17 -3.18 43.63 52.01
CA LYS A 17 -2.75 44.95 52.41
C LYS A 17 -3.53 45.48 53.60
N PRO A 18 -2.85 45.82 54.72
CA PRO A 18 -3.50 46.56 55.76
C PRO A 18 -3.91 47.92 55.18
N LEU A 19 -5.20 48.27 55.36
CA LEU A 19 -5.77 49.56 54.97
C LEU A 19 -4.91 50.69 55.50
N SER A 20 -4.37 51.57 54.62
CA SER A 20 -3.74 52.79 55.04
C SER A 20 -4.77 53.69 55.73
N LYS A 21 -4.35 54.43 56.77
CA LYS A 21 -5.25 55.28 57.61
C LYS A 21 -5.93 56.41 56.83
N ASP A 22 -5.59 56.68 55.61
CA ASP A 22 -6.11 57.72 54.72
C ASP A 22 -7.22 57.33 53.77
N ALA A 23 -7.62 56.07 53.76
CA ALA A 23 -8.65 55.49 52.81
C ALA A 23 -10.07 55.57 53.46
N LYS A 24 -10.46 56.69 54.11
CA LYS A 24 -11.82 56.84 54.69
C LYS A 24 -12.91 57.25 53.67
N ALA A 25 -12.66 57.34 52.37
CA ALA A 25 -13.62 57.92 51.45
C ALA A 25 -14.34 56.91 50.51
N ASP A 26 -13.94 55.63 50.43
CA ASP A 26 -14.57 54.72 49.49
C ASP A 26 -14.75 53.26 49.98
N LEU A 27 -15.15 53.12 51.25
CA LEU A 27 -15.54 51.83 51.84
C LEU A 27 -16.84 51.25 51.27
N GLY A 28 -17.56 51.98 50.37
CA GLY A 28 -18.85 51.55 49.83
C GLY A 28 -18.77 50.37 48.79
N ASP A 29 -17.87 50.46 47.86
CA ASP A 29 -17.86 49.52 46.75
C ASP A 29 -17.01 48.26 47.04
N ASP A 30 -15.90 48.37 47.74
CA ASP A 30 -15.12 47.23 48.25
C ASP A 30 -15.93 46.39 49.27
N ALA A 31 -16.75 47.02 50.15
CA ALA A 31 -17.64 46.29 51.04
C ALA A 31 -18.76 45.54 50.29
N LYS A 32 -19.28 46.10 49.21
CA LYS A 32 -20.24 45.40 48.31
C LYS A 32 -19.58 44.26 47.61
N ALA A 33 -18.41 44.47 47.01
CA ALA A 33 -17.63 43.41 46.36
C ALA A 33 -17.37 42.22 47.30
N PHE A 34 -16.90 42.51 48.51
CA PHE A 34 -16.69 41.49 49.55
C PHE A 34 -17.95 40.72 49.93
N ASN A 35 -19.10 41.37 50.05
CA ASN A 35 -20.37 40.71 50.31
C ASN A 35 -20.78 39.76 49.17
N HIS A 36 -20.60 40.21 47.94
CA HIS A 36 -20.84 39.38 46.76
C HIS A 36 -19.88 38.17 46.70
N VAL A 37 -18.60 38.34 47.01
CA VAL A 37 -17.64 37.21 47.10
C VAL A 37 -18.08 36.18 48.14
N LEU A 38 -18.45 36.63 49.35
CA LEU A 38 -18.91 35.72 50.41
C LEU A 38 -20.15 34.95 50.00
N LYS A 39 -21.14 35.61 49.41
CA LYS A 39 -22.34 34.94 48.90
C LYS A 39 -21.99 33.95 47.76
N GLY A 40 -21.15 34.37 46.83
CA GLY A 40 -20.70 33.50 45.74
C GLY A 40 -19.95 32.28 46.25
N GLN A 41 -19.11 32.41 47.27
CA GLN A 41 -18.42 31.29 47.91
C GLN A 41 -19.39 30.32 48.60
N LEU A 42 -20.37 30.85 49.35
CA LEU A 42 -21.40 30.02 49.99
C LEU A 42 -22.20 29.22 48.96
N LEU A 43 -22.63 29.87 47.88
CA LEU A 43 -23.36 29.21 46.79
C LEU A 43 -22.52 28.11 46.09
N LEU A 44 -21.20 28.30 45.95
CA LEU A 44 -20.33 27.24 45.43
C LEU A 44 -20.27 26.04 46.38
N ILE A 45 -20.24 26.25 47.67
CA ILE A 45 -20.26 25.20 48.70
C ILE A 45 -21.61 24.43 48.65
N GLU A 46 -22.71 25.15 48.42
CA GLU A 46 -24.06 24.61 48.28
C GLU A 46 -24.28 23.90 46.92
N GLY A 47 -23.32 23.99 45.99
CA GLY A 47 -23.41 23.42 44.66
C GLY A 47 -24.16 24.28 43.62
N GLU A 48 -24.56 25.50 44.00
CA GLU A 48 -25.34 26.44 43.21
C GLU A 48 -24.42 27.25 42.26
N PHE A 49 -23.90 26.64 41.22
CA PHE A 49 -22.85 27.18 40.34
C PHE A 49 -23.26 28.47 39.62
N GLU A 50 -24.41 28.47 38.92
CA GLU A 50 -24.86 29.62 38.12
C GLU A 50 -25.22 30.86 38.99
N PRO A 51 -25.91 30.71 40.14
CA PRO A 51 -26.06 31.80 41.12
C PRO A 51 -24.73 32.33 41.65
N ALA A 52 -23.78 31.44 41.98
CA ALA A 52 -22.46 31.81 42.44
C ALA A 52 -21.70 32.67 41.41
N LEU A 53 -21.73 32.26 40.15
CA LEU A 53 -21.09 33.00 39.05
C LEU A 53 -21.64 34.44 38.95
N LYS A 54 -22.97 34.63 39.07
CA LYS A 54 -23.59 35.96 39.06
C LYS A 54 -23.12 36.83 40.23
N GLU A 55 -22.94 36.24 41.40
CA GLU A 55 -22.42 36.96 42.55
C GLU A 55 -20.94 37.39 42.32
N PHE A 56 -20.12 36.52 41.72
CA PHE A 56 -18.75 36.92 41.34
C PHE A 56 -18.71 37.98 40.22
N GLU A 57 -19.63 37.91 39.23
CA GLU A 57 -19.79 38.95 38.22
C GLU A 57 -20.14 40.30 38.87
N ALA A 58 -21.07 40.32 39.84
CA ALA A 58 -21.44 41.51 40.61
C ALA A 58 -20.27 42.03 41.47
N ALA A 59 -19.49 41.14 42.08
CA ALA A 59 -18.28 41.50 42.80
C ALA A 59 -17.26 42.23 41.91
N ALA A 60 -16.97 41.70 40.73
CA ALA A 60 -16.04 42.31 39.77
C ALA A 60 -16.56 43.64 39.20
N GLN A 61 -17.88 43.80 39.07
CA GLN A 61 -18.47 45.10 38.71
C GLN A 61 -18.32 46.13 39.81
N ALA A 62 -18.40 45.73 41.08
CA ALA A 62 -18.22 46.63 42.23
C ALA A 62 -16.74 47.02 42.46
N SER A 63 -15.81 46.11 42.15
CA SER A 63 -14.36 46.37 42.27
C SER A 63 -13.62 45.94 40.98
N PRO A 64 -13.69 46.72 39.89
CA PRO A 64 -13.12 46.35 38.58
C PRO A 64 -11.59 46.35 38.54
N ALA A 65 -10.92 46.86 39.55
CA ALA A 65 -9.47 46.89 39.66
C ALA A 65 -8.90 45.73 40.51
N ASP A 66 -9.76 44.83 40.99
CA ASP A 66 -9.34 43.68 41.79
C ASP A 66 -8.95 42.50 40.87
N SER A 67 -7.66 42.27 40.79
CA SER A 67 -7.08 41.21 39.96
C SER A 67 -7.57 39.80 40.34
N PHE A 68 -7.77 39.57 41.66
CA PHE A 68 -8.26 38.28 42.16
C PHE A 68 -9.68 37.98 41.70
N LEU A 69 -10.57 38.96 41.65
CA LEU A 69 -11.95 38.77 41.16
C LEU A 69 -11.97 38.37 39.68
N HIS A 70 -11.15 39.00 38.85
CA HIS A 70 -10.98 38.63 37.45
C HIS A 70 -10.40 37.22 37.29
N PHE A 71 -9.39 36.88 38.08
CA PHE A 71 -8.84 35.52 38.09
C PHE A 71 -9.89 34.47 38.50
N ARG A 72 -10.67 34.75 39.53
CA ARG A 72 -11.73 33.86 40.01
C ARG A 72 -12.84 33.70 38.98
N LEU A 73 -13.25 34.75 38.32
CA LEU A 73 -14.20 34.71 37.22
C LEU A 73 -13.67 33.91 36.05
N ALA A 74 -12.40 34.07 35.69
CA ALA A 74 -11.77 33.28 34.65
C ALA A 74 -11.84 31.78 34.95
N GLN A 75 -11.57 31.36 36.19
CA GLN A 75 -11.71 29.96 36.63
C GLN A 75 -13.15 29.48 36.55
N LEU A 76 -14.13 30.28 36.97
CA LEU A 76 -15.55 29.91 36.92
C LEU A 76 -16.06 29.82 35.49
N TYR A 77 -15.69 30.72 34.59
CA TYR A 77 -16.02 30.65 33.18
C TYR A 77 -15.36 29.45 32.51
N LEU A 78 -14.11 29.12 32.87
CA LEU A 78 -13.45 27.90 32.39
C LEU A 78 -14.21 26.63 32.81
N ARG A 79 -14.63 26.56 34.09
CA ARG A 79 -15.45 25.46 34.62
C ARG A 79 -16.81 25.32 33.89
N ARG A 80 -17.42 26.44 33.48
CA ARG A 80 -18.63 26.49 32.69
C ARG A 80 -18.41 26.11 31.20
N GLY A 81 -17.17 26.11 30.74
CA GLY A 81 -16.82 25.87 29.34
C GLY A 81 -16.88 27.13 28.46
N ASP A 82 -17.06 28.33 29.04
CA ASP A 82 -17.05 29.60 28.31
C ASP A 82 -15.63 30.14 28.17
N LEU A 83 -14.86 29.52 27.28
CA LEU A 83 -13.44 29.81 27.09
C LEU A 83 -13.18 31.27 26.69
N LYS A 84 -14.10 31.90 25.95
CA LYS A 84 -13.92 33.31 25.52
C LYS A 84 -14.02 34.28 26.67
N LYS A 85 -15.00 34.10 27.57
CA LYS A 85 -15.12 34.92 28.76
C LYS A 85 -14.00 34.63 29.74
N ALA A 86 -13.64 33.35 29.93
CA ALA A 86 -12.50 32.97 30.76
C ALA A 86 -11.22 33.68 30.31
N LEU A 87 -10.96 33.71 28.99
CA LEU A 87 -9.79 34.38 28.42
C LEU A 87 -9.80 35.89 28.72
N SER A 88 -10.92 36.60 28.50
CA SER A 88 -11.04 38.03 28.73
C SER A 88 -10.78 38.39 30.20
N GLU A 89 -11.30 37.59 31.12
CA GLU A 89 -11.10 37.81 32.56
C GLU A 89 -9.65 37.47 32.97
N ALA A 90 -9.05 36.42 32.44
CA ALA A 90 -7.65 36.07 32.70
C ALA A 90 -6.68 37.17 32.19
N GLU A 91 -6.93 37.71 30.98
CA GLU A 91 -6.17 38.84 30.44
C GLU A 91 -6.30 40.08 31.35
N SER A 92 -7.47 40.31 31.93
CA SER A 92 -7.68 41.42 32.90
C SER A 92 -6.92 41.17 34.19
N ALA A 93 -6.93 39.96 34.74
CA ALA A 93 -6.17 39.60 35.92
C ALA A 93 -4.66 39.84 35.74
N VAL A 94 -4.08 39.33 34.64
CA VAL A 94 -2.64 39.53 34.32
C VAL A 94 -2.30 40.99 34.10
N ARG A 95 -3.17 41.77 33.45
CA ARG A 95 -2.95 43.22 33.25
C ARG A 95 -2.91 44.00 34.56
N LEU A 96 -3.77 43.61 35.51
CA LEU A 96 -3.83 44.26 36.83
C LEU A 96 -2.67 43.86 37.74
N GLU A 97 -2.24 42.60 37.64
CA GLU A 97 -1.13 42.07 38.45
C GLU A 97 -0.14 41.26 37.63
N PRO A 98 0.78 41.89 36.87
CA PRO A 98 1.68 41.25 35.91
C PRO A 98 2.78 40.38 36.54
N LYS A 99 2.84 40.28 37.86
CA LYS A 99 3.84 39.47 38.57
C LYS A 99 3.24 38.21 39.21
N SER A 100 1.95 37.97 39.01
CA SER A 100 1.32 36.77 39.53
C SER A 100 1.60 35.56 38.63
N VAL A 101 2.29 34.57 39.17
CA VAL A 101 2.57 33.28 38.49
C VAL A 101 1.27 32.58 38.15
N ASP A 102 0.31 32.50 39.08
CA ASP A 102 -0.96 31.79 38.89
C ASP A 102 -1.81 32.39 37.77
N TYR A 103 -1.79 33.73 37.63
CA TYR A 103 -2.57 34.39 36.58
C TYR A 103 -1.99 34.11 35.18
N HIS A 104 -0.67 34.14 35.05
CA HIS A 104 0.02 33.77 33.82
C HIS A 104 -0.16 32.30 33.49
N LEU A 105 -0.13 31.38 34.46
CA LEU A 105 -0.39 29.96 34.25
C LEU A 105 -1.80 29.72 33.69
N LEU A 106 -2.83 30.33 34.30
CA LEU A 106 -4.20 30.22 33.83
C LEU A 106 -4.35 30.79 32.41
N LEU A 107 -3.80 31.98 32.17
CA LEU A 107 -3.86 32.63 30.86
C LEU A 107 -3.14 31.79 29.78
N ALA A 108 -1.97 31.25 30.10
CA ALA A 108 -1.23 30.36 29.22
C ALA A 108 -2.03 29.09 28.85
N GLY A 109 -2.66 28.47 29.86
CA GLY A 109 -3.54 27.30 29.66
C GLY A 109 -4.74 27.61 28.76
N LEU A 110 -5.36 28.79 28.95
CA LEU A 110 -6.49 29.23 28.13
C LEU A 110 -6.09 29.48 26.66
N TYR A 111 -4.96 30.16 26.41
CA TYR A 111 -4.44 30.34 25.05
C TYR A 111 -4.14 29.00 24.40
N SER A 112 -3.54 28.07 25.14
CA SER A 112 -3.24 26.71 24.65
C SER A 112 -4.52 25.94 24.28
N ALA A 113 -5.56 26.01 25.13
CA ALA A 113 -6.85 25.38 24.89
C ALA A 113 -7.59 25.96 23.66
N LEU A 114 -7.36 27.24 23.37
CA LEU A 114 -7.90 27.92 22.19
C LEU A 114 -7.03 27.73 20.92
N GLY A 115 -5.88 27.07 21.05
CA GLY A 115 -4.96 26.81 19.93
C GLY A 115 -4.01 27.98 19.62
N ASP A 116 -4.02 29.05 20.44
CA ASP A 116 -3.06 30.16 20.29
C ASP A 116 -1.74 29.83 21.03
N ASN A 117 -1.04 28.83 20.44
CA ASN A 117 0.18 28.29 21.04
C ASN A 117 1.27 29.36 21.26
N GLN A 118 1.33 30.37 20.38
CA GLN A 118 2.36 31.42 20.48
C GLN A 118 2.11 32.33 21.70
N LYS A 119 0.86 32.72 21.97
CA LYS A 119 0.53 33.49 23.18
C LYS A 119 0.66 32.61 24.41
N GLY A 120 0.24 31.35 24.36
CA GLY A 120 0.45 30.41 25.46
C GLY A 120 1.94 30.30 25.84
N LEU A 121 2.84 30.16 24.88
CA LEU A 121 4.29 30.17 25.10
C LEU A 121 4.78 31.48 25.69
N THR A 122 4.21 32.63 25.28
CA THR A 122 4.58 33.93 25.84
C THR A 122 4.30 33.97 27.33
N GLU A 123 3.13 33.51 27.75
CA GLU A 123 2.71 33.51 29.15
C GLU A 123 3.48 32.46 29.97
N TYR A 124 3.70 31.22 29.48
CA TYR A 124 4.55 30.26 30.20
C TYR A 124 5.99 30.79 30.36
N ASN A 125 6.54 31.46 29.34
CA ASN A 125 7.86 32.07 29.46
C ASN A 125 7.86 33.28 30.47
N ALA A 126 6.72 33.97 30.63
CA ALA A 126 6.58 34.98 31.70
C ALA A 126 6.61 34.32 33.08
N VAL A 127 5.91 33.19 33.25
CA VAL A 127 6.01 32.37 34.48
C VAL A 127 7.46 32.00 34.78
N LEU A 128 8.18 31.43 33.78
CA LEU A 128 9.57 30.98 33.96
C LEU A 128 10.56 32.12 34.23
N LYS A 129 10.22 33.36 33.85
CA LYS A 129 11.00 34.55 34.27
C LYS A 129 10.76 34.91 35.72
N LEU A 130 9.54 34.70 36.23
CA LEU A 130 9.16 34.99 37.63
C LEU A 130 9.61 33.84 38.56
N ASP A 131 9.40 32.62 38.14
CA ASP A 131 9.75 31.39 38.85
C ASP A 131 10.42 30.39 37.85
N PRO A 132 11.75 30.42 37.73
CA PRO A 132 12.48 29.54 36.80
C PRO A 132 12.36 28.03 37.10
N LYS A 133 11.88 27.64 38.27
CA LYS A 133 11.71 26.26 38.68
C LYS A 133 10.25 25.80 38.68
N ASN A 134 9.38 26.58 38.09
CA ASN A 134 7.97 26.21 38.00
C ASN A 134 7.78 24.98 37.11
N GLN A 135 7.52 23.84 37.72
CA GLN A 135 7.41 22.55 37.05
C GLN A 135 6.25 22.53 36.05
N GLU A 136 5.14 23.16 36.38
CA GLU A 136 3.96 23.23 35.51
C GLU A 136 4.28 24.01 34.23
N ALA A 137 4.90 25.19 34.37
CA ALA A 137 5.31 25.98 33.22
C ALA A 137 6.35 25.27 32.34
N LEU A 138 7.33 24.59 32.95
CA LEU A 138 8.33 23.82 32.21
C LEU A 138 7.67 22.69 31.42
N LEU A 139 6.73 21.96 32.03
CA LEU A 139 6.02 20.86 31.38
C LEU A 139 5.20 21.32 30.17
N TYR A 140 4.33 22.32 30.39
CA TYR A 140 3.42 22.76 29.34
C TYR A 140 4.09 23.64 28.28
N ALA A 141 5.12 24.43 28.63
CA ALA A 141 5.96 25.07 27.64
C ALA A 141 6.67 24.05 26.76
N GLY A 142 7.26 23.01 27.35
CA GLY A 142 7.86 21.90 26.62
C GLY A 142 6.89 21.20 25.67
N ALA A 143 5.65 20.94 26.14
CA ALA A 143 4.59 20.34 25.31
C ALA A 143 4.15 21.29 24.18
N LEU A 144 4.05 22.58 24.39
CA LEU A 144 3.71 23.57 23.35
C LEU A 144 4.85 23.73 22.33
N TYR A 145 6.11 23.76 22.77
CA TYR A 145 7.26 23.78 21.85
C TYR A 145 7.27 22.56 20.95
N LEU A 146 6.88 21.38 21.46
CA LEU A 146 6.69 20.18 20.64
C LEU A 146 5.60 20.40 19.57
N GLN A 147 4.48 21.04 19.91
CA GLN A 147 3.39 21.31 18.95
C GLN A 147 3.79 22.30 17.85
N VAL A 148 4.63 23.27 18.16
CA VAL A 148 5.17 24.23 17.17
C VAL A 148 6.47 23.75 16.52
N GLU A 149 6.82 22.47 16.72
CA GLU A 149 7.96 21.78 16.15
C GLU A 149 9.34 22.37 16.54
N ASP A 150 9.41 23.14 17.62
CA ASP A 150 10.67 23.61 18.19
C ASP A 150 11.22 22.58 19.19
N TYR A 151 11.77 21.50 18.62
CA TYR A 151 12.24 20.35 19.41
C TYR A 151 13.41 20.70 20.34
N ALA A 152 14.21 21.71 19.98
CA ALA A 152 15.34 22.14 20.80
C ALA A 152 14.87 22.77 22.13
N ARG A 153 13.96 23.73 22.05
CA ARG A 153 13.40 24.37 23.26
C ARG A 153 12.50 23.40 24.03
N ALA A 154 11.74 22.54 23.32
CA ALA A 154 10.96 21.50 23.99
C ALA A 154 11.86 20.59 24.85
N THR A 155 12.97 20.09 24.28
CA THR A 155 13.94 19.26 25.00
C THR A 155 14.51 20.02 26.22
N GLN A 156 14.94 21.28 26.04
CA GLN A 156 15.51 22.07 27.12
C GLN A 156 14.59 22.16 28.33
N HIS A 157 13.32 22.57 28.11
CA HIS A 157 12.36 22.75 29.20
C HIS A 157 12.00 21.42 29.88
N LEU A 158 11.87 20.35 29.11
CA LEU A 158 11.56 19.03 29.67
C LEU A 158 12.76 18.43 30.43
N ASP A 159 13.99 18.64 29.97
CA ASP A 159 15.19 18.25 30.72
C ASP A 159 15.34 19.07 32.00
N GLU A 160 15.04 20.36 31.96
CA GLU A 160 15.00 21.21 33.17
C GLU A 160 13.95 20.72 34.18
N LEU A 161 12.75 20.35 33.70
CA LEU A 161 11.73 19.75 34.55
C LEU A 161 12.23 18.45 35.20
N LEU A 162 12.78 17.53 34.40
CA LEU A 162 13.22 16.20 34.87
C LEU A 162 14.44 16.28 35.80
N ASN A 163 15.25 17.35 35.70
CA ASN A 163 16.30 17.64 36.67
C ASN A 163 15.74 18.09 38.03
N LEU A 164 14.52 18.67 38.05
CA LEU A 164 13.83 19.06 39.29
C LEU A 164 12.99 17.91 39.85
N ASP A 165 12.39 17.13 39.00
CA ASP A 165 11.49 16.05 39.37
C ASP A 165 11.63 14.91 38.34
N ASP A 166 12.54 13.93 38.61
CA ASP A 166 12.78 12.76 37.78
C ASP A 166 11.58 11.78 37.79
N ASP A 167 10.63 11.93 38.68
CA ASP A 167 9.43 11.13 38.79
C ASP A 167 8.22 11.68 37.99
N SER A 168 8.46 12.71 37.18
CA SER A 168 7.43 13.26 36.29
C SER A 168 7.12 12.34 35.12
N ALA A 169 6.09 11.51 35.25
CA ALA A 169 5.65 10.62 34.16
C ALA A 169 5.29 11.38 32.88
N LEU A 170 4.67 12.56 32.98
CA LEU A 170 4.33 13.43 31.85
C LEU A 170 5.58 14.06 31.24
N GLY A 171 6.56 14.45 32.06
CA GLY A 171 7.85 14.97 31.60
C GLY A 171 8.55 13.95 30.69
N HIS A 172 8.68 12.71 31.16
CA HIS A 172 9.26 11.61 30.38
C HIS A 172 8.43 11.29 29.13
N TYR A 173 7.11 11.35 29.20
CA TYR A 173 6.22 11.14 28.06
C TYR A 173 6.46 12.19 26.96
N TYR A 174 6.41 13.48 27.31
CA TYR A 174 6.62 14.53 26.31
C TYR A 174 8.05 14.52 25.76
N LEU A 175 9.05 14.25 26.58
CA LEU A 175 10.44 14.10 26.13
C LEU A 175 10.58 12.91 25.16
N GLY A 176 9.90 11.81 25.42
CA GLY A 176 9.81 10.66 24.50
C GLY A 176 9.22 11.07 23.15
N ARG A 177 8.15 11.85 23.15
CA ARG A 177 7.52 12.37 21.93
C ARG A 177 8.42 13.33 21.15
N VAL A 178 9.12 14.23 21.84
CA VAL A 178 10.10 15.12 21.20
C VAL A 178 11.20 14.31 20.52
N ARG A 179 11.74 13.31 21.22
CA ARG A 179 12.80 12.42 20.71
C ARG A 179 12.31 11.59 19.51
N ALA A 180 11.08 11.08 19.56
CA ALA A 180 10.47 10.34 18.46
C ALA A 180 10.29 11.22 17.20
N LYS A 181 9.78 12.46 17.37
CA LYS A 181 9.66 13.44 16.28
C LYS A 181 11.01 13.83 15.69
N SER A 182 12.04 13.90 16.53
CA SER A 182 13.43 14.12 16.11
C SER A 182 14.10 12.87 15.53
N LYS A 183 13.35 11.77 15.34
CA LYS A 183 13.84 10.46 14.86
C LYS A 183 14.92 9.82 15.75
N LEU A 184 15.02 10.21 16.98
CA LEU A 184 15.91 9.64 18.01
C LEU A 184 15.19 8.47 18.73
N TYR A 185 14.84 7.43 17.97
CA TYR A 185 13.92 6.38 18.42
C TYR A 185 14.40 5.65 19.68
N LEU A 186 15.67 5.26 19.75
CA LEU A 186 16.23 4.61 20.96
C LEU A 186 16.10 5.48 22.22
N ALA A 187 16.34 6.79 22.09
CA ALA A 187 16.18 7.72 23.21
C ALA A 187 14.70 7.94 23.55
N ALA A 188 13.82 7.92 22.54
CA ALA A 188 12.37 7.97 22.74
C ALA A 188 11.87 6.73 23.50
N GLU A 189 12.30 5.53 23.11
CA GLU A 189 12.02 4.27 23.80
C GLU A 189 12.37 4.36 25.30
N GLN A 190 13.57 4.83 25.62
CA GLN A 190 14.01 4.99 27.02
C GLN A 190 13.10 5.90 27.80
N SER A 191 12.72 7.06 27.21
CA SER A 191 11.80 8.01 27.86
C SER A 191 10.42 7.40 28.08
N PHE A 192 9.85 6.73 27.08
CA PHE A 192 8.54 6.09 27.21
C PHE A 192 8.56 4.94 28.22
N ARG A 193 9.63 4.15 28.27
CA ARG A 193 9.79 3.11 29.29
C ARG A 193 9.81 3.71 30.70
N LYS A 194 10.54 4.81 30.93
CA LYS A 194 10.55 5.50 32.22
C LYS A 194 9.15 6.04 32.58
N ALA A 195 8.45 6.65 31.60
CA ALA A 195 7.06 7.08 31.81
C ALA A 195 6.13 5.92 32.20
N LEU A 196 6.33 4.71 31.63
CA LEU A 196 5.56 3.50 31.95
C LEU A 196 5.96 2.82 33.26
N GLU A 197 7.19 3.03 33.75
CA GLU A 197 7.58 2.63 35.11
C GLU A 197 6.77 3.43 36.15
N LEU A 198 6.61 4.75 35.90
CA LEU A 198 5.87 5.64 36.78
C LEU A 198 4.35 5.52 36.63
N ASN A 199 3.86 5.34 35.39
CA ASN A 199 2.45 5.11 35.11
C ASN A 199 2.24 3.91 34.15
N PRO A 200 2.18 2.67 34.68
CA PRO A 200 2.14 1.45 33.88
C PRO A 200 0.92 1.26 32.98
N LYS A 201 -0.15 2.03 33.20
CA LYS A 201 -1.43 1.93 32.48
C LYS A 201 -1.70 3.10 31.54
N SER A 202 -0.71 3.96 31.30
CA SER A 202 -0.87 5.10 30.37
C SER A 202 -1.06 4.61 28.93
N GLU A 203 -2.30 4.68 28.44
CA GLU A 203 -2.65 4.31 27.07
C GLU A 203 -1.86 5.12 26.03
N ALA A 204 -1.71 6.43 26.26
CA ALA A 204 -0.99 7.33 25.35
C ALA A 204 0.49 6.92 25.20
N VAL A 205 1.15 6.61 26.34
CA VAL A 205 2.56 6.19 26.32
C VAL A 205 2.71 4.83 25.65
N LEU A 206 1.83 3.86 25.95
CA LEU A 206 1.85 2.53 25.31
C LEU A 206 1.65 2.65 23.80
N MET A 207 0.74 3.52 23.35
CA MET A 207 0.49 3.73 21.93
C MET A 207 1.72 4.33 21.23
N ASP A 208 2.28 5.40 21.78
CA ASP A 208 3.44 6.09 21.18
C ASP A 208 4.70 5.19 21.21
N LEU A 209 4.90 4.38 22.27
CA LEU A 209 5.99 3.40 22.33
C LEU A 209 5.85 2.31 21.28
N ALA A 210 4.64 1.78 21.09
CA ALA A 210 4.41 0.77 20.05
C ALA A 210 4.70 1.32 18.65
N LEU A 211 4.31 2.58 18.38
CA LEU A 211 4.64 3.26 17.12
C LEU A 211 6.15 3.43 16.94
N VAL A 212 6.89 3.76 18.01
CA VAL A 212 8.35 3.86 17.95
C VAL A 212 8.97 2.51 17.61
N TYR A 213 8.49 1.41 18.20
CA TYR A 213 8.96 0.07 17.86
C TYR A 213 8.69 -0.29 16.40
N GLU A 214 7.54 0.11 15.85
CA GLU A 214 7.28 -0.10 14.41
C GLU A 214 8.25 0.69 13.53
N LEU A 215 8.53 1.96 13.88
CA LEU A 215 9.48 2.80 13.14
C LEU A 215 10.93 2.28 13.19
N GLU A 216 11.28 1.57 14.26
CA GLU A 216 12.57 0.88 14.42
C GLU A 216 12.60 -0.51 13.75
N GLY A 217 11.45 -1.00 13.24
CA GLY A 217 11.33 -2.36 12.72
C GLY A 217 11.31 -3.45 13.81
N LYS A 218 11.15 -3.09 15.08
CA LYS A 218 11.04 -3.99 16.24
C LYS A 218 9.62 -4.54 16.35
N THR A 219 9.21 -5.33 15.34
CA THR A 219 7.82 -5.77 15.19
C THR A 219 7.28 -6.53 16.40
N GLU A 220 8.10 -7.39 17.02
CA GLU A 220 7.67 -8.21 18.16
C GLU A 220 7.42 -7.36 19.41
N ASP A 221 8.29 -6.36 19.67
CA ASP A 221 8.13 -5.40 20.76
C ASP A 221 6.88 -4.53 20.56
N ALA A 222 6.59 -4.13 19.30
CA ALA A 222 5.37 -3.41 18.96
C ALA A 222 4.13 -4.26 19.25
N ILE A 223 4.11 -5.53 18.84
CA ILE A 223 3.02 -6.47 19.10
C ILE A 223 2.77 -6.61 20.60
N GLN A 224 3.81 -6.86 21.40
CA GLN A 224 3.69 -7.00 22.86
C GLN A 224 3.14 -5.73 23.49
N THR A 225 3.58 -4.56 23.02
CA THR A 225 3.14 -3.27 23.54
C THR A 225 1.68 -2.98 23.20
N TYR A 226 1.23 -3.29 21.96
CA TYR A 226 -0.20 -3.20 21.63
C TYR A 226 -1.05 -4.19 22.40
N GLN A 227 -0.57 -5.41 22.63
CA GLN A 227 -1.26 -6.38 23.49
C GLN A 227 -1.43 -5.85 24.91
N ARG A 228 -0.37 -5.24 25.49
CA ARG A 228 -0.44 -4.60 26.80
C ARG A 228 -1.44 -3.43 26.82
N LEU A 229 -1.46 -2.59 25.78
CA LEU A 229 -2.44 -1.53 25.65
C LEU A 229 -3.86 -2.10 25.62
N LEU A 230 -4.11 -3.16 24.88
CA LEU A 230 -5.42 -3.83 24.82
C LEU A 230 -5.81 -4.57 26.11
N GLN A 231 -4.87 -4.87 26.99
CA GLN A 231 -5.18 -5.32 28.36
C GLN A 231 -5.68 -4.16 29.24
N VAL A 232 -5.14 -2.95 29.05
CA VAL A 232 -5.57 -1.74 29.74
C VAL A 232 -6.93 -1.25 29.21
N ASN A 233 -7.04 -1.17 27.89
CA ASN A 233 -8.26 -0.74 27.18
C ASN A 233 -8.63 -1.75 26.09
N PRO A 234 -9.48 -2.75 26.41
CA PRO A 234 -9.91 -3.76 25.43
C PRO A 234 -10.69 -3.20 24.24
N GLN A 235 -11.20 -1.98 24.32
CA GLN A 235 -11.99 -1.34 23.26
C GLN A 235 -11.16 -0.37 22.40
N HIS A 236 -9.84 -0.34 22.56
CA HIS A 236 -8.98 0.56 21.80
C HIS A 236 -8.89 0.11 20.33
N VAL A 237 -9.82 0.58 19.50
CA VAL A 237 -10.03 0.20 18.08
C VAL A 237 -8.74 0.31 17.26
N TRP A 238 -8.05 1.45 17.36
CA TRP A 238 -6.85 1.71 16.54
C TRP A 238 -5.73 0.69 16.82
N SER A 239 -5.41 0.44 18.08
CA SER A 239 -4.37 -0.53 18.46
C SER A 239 -4.72 -1.96 18.07
N ARG A 240 -6.00 -2.32 18.16
CA ARG A 240 -6.46 -3.64 17.72
C ARG A 240 -6.31 -3.83 16.22
N ARG A 241 -6.68 -2.79 15.44
CA ARG A 241 -6.48 -2.79 13.99
C ARG A 241 -5.01 -2.93 13.64
N ARG A 242 -4.15 -2.13 14.31
CA ARG A 242 -2.71 -2.14 14.05
C ARG A 242 -2.07 -3.48 14.40
N LEU A 243 -2.46 -4.07 15.53
CA LEU A 243 -2.04 -5.42 15.92
C LEU A 243 -2.43 -6.48 14.89
N GLY A 244 -3.66 -6.41 14.36
CA GLY A 244 -4.11 -7.28 13.27
C GLY A 244 -3.24 -7.13 12.02
N GLU A 245 -2.91 -5.91 11.62
CA GLU A 245 -2.05 -5.62 10.46
C GLU A 245 -0.62 -6.16 10.65
N LEU A 246 -0.05 -6.03 11.85
CA LEU A 246 1.26 -6.59 12.16
C LEU A 246 1.26 -8.12 12.09
N TYR A 247 0.19 -8.77 12.54
CA TYR A 247 0.04 -10.22 12.40
C TYR A 247 -0.08 -10.66 10.94
N VAL A 248 -0.79 -9.90 10.09
CA VAL A 248 -0.81 -10.15 8.63
C VAL A 248 0.62 -10.08 8.06
N GLY A 249 1.37 -9.04 8.42
CA GLY A 249 2.77 -8.88 7.99
C GLY A 249 3.70 -10.03 8.41
N GLN A 250 3.38 -10.71 9.51
CA GLN A 250 4.10 -11.90 10.00
C GLN A 250 3.52 -13.23 9.47
N ASN A 251 2.52 -13.18 8.60
CA ASN A 251 1.77 -14.36 8.13
C ASN A 251 1.09 -15.16 9.27
N LYS A 252 0.81 -14.50 10.41
CA LYS A 252 0.06 -15.06 11.54
C LYS A 252 -1.44 -14.81 11.33
N LEU A 253 -2.00 -15.44 10.29
CA LEU A 253 -3.34 -15.14 9.78
C LEU A 253 -4.46 -15.40 10.80
N ASP A 254 -4.34 -16.44 11.65
CA ASP A 254 -5.32 -16.72 12.69
C ASP A 254 -5.34 -15.67 13.79
N ASP A 255 -4.16 -15.17 14.18
CA ASP A 255 -4.05 -14.09 15.16
C ASP A 255 -4.62 -12.78 14.60
N ALA A 256 -4.32 -12.47 13.33
CA ALA A 256 -4.87 -11.32 12.64
C ALA A 256 -6.39 -11.37 12.59
N LEU A 257 -6.96 -12.51 12.18
CA LEU A 257 -8.39 -12.73 12.08
C LEU A 257 -9.09 -12.49 13.42
N ARG A 258 -8.55 -13.04 14.51
CA ARG A 258 -9.08 -12.79 15.86
C ARG A 258 -9.11 -11.31 16.25
N GLN A 259 -8.13 -10.51 15.79
CA GLN A 259 -8.15 -9.08 16.08
C GLN A 259 -9.21 -8.34 15.26
N PHE A 260 -9.34 -8.63 13.98
CA PHE A 260 -10.32 -7.97 13.11
C PHE A 260 -11.76 -8.37 13.46
N GLU A 261 -12.03 -9.63 13.81
CA GLU A 261 -13.35 -10.08 14.28
C GLU A 261 -13.83 -9.32 15.53
N ARG A 262 -12.90 -9.01 16.45
CA ARG A 262 -13.22 -8.23 17.64
C ARG A 262 -13.47 -6.75 17.36
N LEU A 263 -13.13 -6.23 16.19
CA LEU A 263 -13.43 -4.86 15.76
C LEU A 263 -14.85 -4.73 15.22
N GLU A 264 -15.40 -5.77 14.64
CA GLU A 264 -16.66 -5.75 13.88
C GLU A 264 -17.86 -5.17 14.66
N GLY A 265 -17.88 -5.34 15.98
CA GLY A 265 -18.95 -4.82 16.84
C GLY A 265 -18.73 -3.41 17.41
N GLY A 266 -17.56 -2.81 17.18
CA GLY A 266 -17.15 -1.52 17.78
C GLY A 266 -16.87 -0.39 16.79
N GLU A 267 -16.91 -0.65 15.49
CA GLU A 267 -16.64 0.33 14.45
C GLU A 267 -17.93 0.96 13.91
N THR A 268 -17.89 2.27 13.67
CA THR A 268 -18.99 3.00 12.99
C THR A 268 -19.08 2.63 11.52
N ASP A 269 -17.97 2.24 10.90
CA ASP A 269 -17.88 1.75 9.52
C ASP A 269 -17.02 0.49 9.43
N PRO A 270 -17.62 -0.71 9.44
CA PRO A 270 -16.89 -1.96 9.44
C PRO A 270 -16.42 -2.42 8.04
N ARG A 271 -16.65 -1.65 6.95
CA ARG A 271 -16.39 -2.09 5.58
C ARG A 271 -14.92 -2.47 5.35
N ASP A 272 -13.99 -1.63 5.81
CA ASP A 272 -12.56 -1.92 5.64
C ASP A 272 -12.13 -3.16 6.44
N THR A 273 -12.64 -3.30 7.67
CA THR A 273 -12.38 -4.48 8.52
C THR A 273 -12.95 -5.75 7.88
N ARG A 274 -14.16 -5.72 7.31
CA ARG A 274 -14.73 -6.85 6.56
C ARG A 274 -13.92 -7.22 5.33
N ILE A 275 -13.43 -6.24 4.58
CA ILE A 275 -12.52 -6.50 3.44
C ILE A 275 -11.26 -7.21 3.93
N LYS A 276 -10.66 -6.80 5.04
CA LYS A 276 -9.48 -7.46 5.62
C LYS A 276 -9.78 -8.89 6.07
N ILE A 277 -10.91 -9.12 6.75
CA ILE A 277 -11.36 -10.48 7.13
C ILE A 277 -11.55 -11.34 5.87
N GLY A 278 -12.21 -10.80 4.84
CA GLY A 278 -12.41 -11.49 3.58
C GLY A 278 -11.09 -11.86 2.88
N LEU A 279 -10.13 -10.93 2.84
CA LEU A 279 -8.81 -11.18 2.26
C LEU A 279 -8.02 -12.24 3.03
N ILE A 280 -8.04 -12.19 4.36
CA ILE A 280 -7.38 -13.20 5.20
C ILE A 280 -8.05 -14.57 5.01
N SER A 281 -9.37 -14.62 4.94
CA SER A 281 -10.11 -15.85 4.70
C SER A 281 -9.78 -16.42 3.32
N PHE A 282 -9.65 -15.57 2.30
CA PHE A 282 -9.22 -15.95 0.96
C PHE A 282 -7.81 -16.57 0.99
N GLU A 283 -6.85 -15.93 1.63
CA GLU A 283 -5.47 -16.42 1.75
C GLU A 283 -5.39 -17.77 2.49
N LYS A 284 -6.28 -17.99 3.45
CA LYS A 284 -6.41 -19.27 4.17
C LYS A 284 -7.13 -20.35 3.36
N GLY A 285 -7.70 -20.03 2.20
CA GLY A 285 -8.50 -20.94 1.38
C GLY A 285 -9.95 -21.10 1.87
N ASP A 286 -10.40 -20.30 2.84
CA ASP A 286 -11.79 -20.26 3.28
C ASP A 286 -12.60 -19.31 2.38
N TYR A 287 -12.82 -19.77 1.15
CA TYR A 287 -13.44 -18.97 0.10
C TYR A 287 -14.93 -18.68 0.37
N ASP A 288 -15.63 -19.56 1.03
CA ASP A 288 -17.05 -19.34 1.39
C ASP A 288 -17.18 -18.17 2.38
N ARG A 289 -16.32 -18.14 3.38
CA ARG A 289 -16.26 -17.03 4.32
C ARG A 289 -15.81 -15.74 3.63
N ALA A 290 -14.78 -15.79 2.79
CA ALA A 290 -14.31 -14.63 2.03
C ALA A 290 -15.47 -14.03 1.20
N ALA A 291 -16.21 -14.86 0.47
CA ALA A 291 -17.36 -14.43 -0.31
C ALA A 291 -18.46 -13.80 0.56
N THR A 292 -18.70 -14.36 1.74
CA THR A 292 -19.69 -13.81 2.69
C THR A 292 -19.31 -12.41 3.13
N GLU A 293 -18.06 -12.18 3.54
CA GLU A 293 -17.60 -10.88 4.01
C GLU A 293 -17.66 -9.81 2.89
N PHE A 294 -17.21 -10.15 1.67
CA PHE A 294 -17.29 -9.22 0.55
C PHE A 294 -18.74 -8.90 0.14
N ASN A 295 -19.65 -9.87 0.20
CA ASN A 295 -21.07 -9.63 -0.05
C ASN A 295 -21.70 -8.73 1.02
N LEU A 296 -21.32 -8.84 2.29
CA LEU A 296 -21.78 -7.96 3.35
C LEU A 296 -21.30 -6.50 3.12
N VAL A 297 -20.09 -6.31 2.62
CA VAL A 297 -19.62 -4.98 2.22
C VAL A 297 -20.47 -4.43 1.09
N LEU A 298 -20.74 -5.23 0.05
CA LEU A 298 -21.52 -4.82 -1.12
C LEU A 298 -23.01 -4.61 -0.82
N ALA A 299 -23.54 -5.25 0.21
CA ALA A 299 -24.90 -5.01 0.67
C ALA A 299 -25.08 -3.61 1.27
N GLY A 300 -24.05 -3.09 1.94
CA GLY A 300 -24.02 -1.74 2.51
C GLY A 300 -23.47 -0.67 1.56
N ASP A 301 -22.65 -1.06 0.60
CA ASP A 301 -21.99 -0.20 -0.37
C ASP A 301 -21.91 -0.90 -1.74
N PRO A 302 -23.00 -0.86 -2.54
CA PRO A 302 -23.06 -1.55 -3.83
C PRO A 302 -22.03 -1.06 -4.86
N GLU A 303 -21.43 0.11 -4.66
CA GLU A 303 -20.43 0.70 -5.58
C GLU A 303 -18.99 0.42 -5.14
N ASN A 304 -18.78 -0.44 -4.14
CA ASN A 304 -17.46 -0.78 -3.65
C ASN A 304 -16.73 -1.73 -4.62
N ASP A 305 -16.05 -1.16 -5.59
CA ASP A 305 -15.34 -1.92 -6.61
C ASP A 305 -14.20 -2.78 -6.05
N ARG A 306 -13.59 -2.37 -4.94
CA ARG A 306 -12.56 -3.18 -4.25
C ARG A 306 -13.14 -4.48 -3.74
N ALA A 307 -14.24 -4.41 -3.00
CA ALA A 307 -14.92 -5.61 -2.49
C ALA A 307 -15.43 -6.48 -3.64
N ARG A 308 -15.97 -5.87 -4.70
CA ARG A 308 -16.46 -6.58 -5.89
C ARG A 308 -15.34 -7.32 -6.63
N TYR A 309 -14.16 -6.71 -6.74
CA TYR A 309 -13.00 -7.34 -7.36
C TYR A 309 -12.56 -8.59 -6.61
N TYR A 310 -12.41 -8.48 -5.29
CA TYR A 310 -12.01 -9.64 -4.46
C TYR A 310 -13.10 -10.71 -4.37
N LEU A 311 -14.38 -10.32 -4.38
CA LEU A 311 -15.49 -11.28 -4.50
C LEU A 311 -15.42 -12.05 -5.82
N ALA A 312 -15.16 -11.38 -6.93
CA ALA A 312 -15.00 -12.02 -8.23
C ALA A 312 -13.83 -12.99 -8.24
N ALA A 313 -12.67 -12.59 -7.68
CA ALA A 313 -11.52 -13.49 -7.51
C ALA A 313 -11.87 -14.71 -6.63
N THR A 314 -12.63 -14.50 -5.56
CA THR A 314 -13.11 -15.58 -4.69
C THR A 314 -14.02 -16.55 -5.45
N TYR A 315 -14.89 -16.05 -6.32
CA TYR A 315 -15.74 -16.92 -7.16
C TYR A 315 -14.96 -17.75 -8.16
N ILE A 316 -13.78 -17.29 -8.62
CA ILE A 316 -12.89 -18.12 -9.45
C ILE A 316 -12.42 -19.36 -8.66
N GLU A 317 -11.97 -19.17 -7.42
CA GLU A 317 -11.50 -20.25 -6.56
C GLU A 317 -12.64 -21.23 -6.20
N LEU A 318 -13.85 -20.72 -6.02
CA LEU A 318 -15.07 -21.52 -5.82
C LEU A 318 -15.57 -22.18 -7.13
N LYS A 319 -14.86 -22.02 -8.25
CA LYS A 319 -15.25 -22.52 -9.59
C LYS A 319 -16.61 -21.99 -10.08
N ALA A 320 -17.06 -20.91 -9.52
CA ALA A 320 -18.29 -20.22 -9.89
C ALA A 320 -18.03 -19.16 -10.97
N ASN A 321 -17.46 -19.57 -12.10
CA ASN A 321 -16.94 -18.70 -13.16
C ASN A 321 -17.98 -17.69 -13.71
N ASP A 322 -19.27 -18.06 -13.74
CA ASP A 322 -20.33 -17.14 -14.19
C ASP A 322 -20.55 -15.98 -13.24
N LYS A 323 -20.54 -16.26 -11.92
CA LYS A 323 -20.63 -15.22 -10.89
C LYS A 323 -19.38 -14.34 -10.87
N ALA A 324 -18.21 -14.93 -11.08
CA ALA A 324 -16.95 -14.18 -11.18
C ALA A 324 -17.00 -13.20 -12.35
N LEU A 325 -17.42 -13.69 -13.52
CA LEU A 325 -17.54 -12.88 -14.73
C LEU A 325 -18.51 -11.71 -14.53
N GLU A 326 -19.71 -11.96 -14.01
CA GLU A 326 -20.71 -10.93 -13.70
C GLU A 326 -20.15 -9.87 -12.74
N ALA A 327 -19.44 -10.29 -11.70
CA ALA A 327 -18.85 -9.37 -10.74
C ALA A 327 -17.74 -8.52 -11.36
N PHE A 328 -16.84 -9.11 -12.17
CA PHE A 328 -15.81 -8.34 -12.88
C PHE A 328 -16.38 -7.34 -13.87
N GLU A 329 -17.46 -7.69 -14.58
CA GLU A 329 -18.11 -6.80 -15.55
C GLU A 329 -18.78 -5.58 -14.91
N ARG A 330 -19.22 -5.69 -13.67
CA ARG A 330 -19.83 -4.58 -12.91
C ARG A 330 -18.82 -3.60 -12.33
N ILE A 331 -17.51 -3.87 -12.39
CA ILE A 331 -16.50 -2.94 -11.90
C ILE A 331 -16.47 -1.69 -12.76
N SER A 332 -16.56 -0.54 -12.11
CA SER A 332 -16.63 0.78 -12.73
C SER A 332 -15.39 1.08 -13.56
N GLU A 333 -15.58 1.74 -14.68
CA GLU A 333 -14.48 2.21 -15.55
C GLU A 333 -13.57 3.25 -14.89
N LYS A 334 -14.00 3.87 -13.79
CA LYS A 334 -13.21 4.82 -12.98
C LYS A 334 -12.39 4.14 -11.89
N SER A 335 -12.63 2.87 -11.65
CA SER A 335 -11.95 2.08 -10.61
C SER A 335 -10.50 1.81 -10.99
N GLU A 336 -9.62 1.82 -10.00
CA GLU A 336 -8.25 1.33 -10.15
C GLU A 336 -8.19 -0.16 -10.55
N PHE A 337 -9.20 -0.94 -10.18
CA PHE A 337 -9.33 -2.36 -10.50
C PHE A 337 -9.88 -2.63 -11.91
N TYR A 338 -10.30 -1.60 -12.66
CA TYR A 338 -10.98 -1.78 -13.94
C TYR A 338 -10.18 -2.61 -14.94
N ALA A 339 -8.92 -2.25 -15.17
CA ALA A 339 -8.08 -2.94 -16.16
C ALA A 339 -7.85 -4.40 -15.78
N ASP A 340 -7.52 -4.66 -14.53
CA ASP A 340 -7.24 -6.01 -14.04
C ASP A 340 -8.51 -6.87 -14.06
N ALA A 341 -9.65 -6.30 -13.68
CA ALA A 341 -10.95 -6.96 -13.76
C ALA A 341 -11.30 -7.36 -15.20
N ARG A 342 -11.06 -6.49 -16.17
CA ARG A 342 -11.31 -6.79 -17.59
C ARG A 342 -10.36 -7.85 -18.14
N VAL A 343 -9.12 -7.89 -17.68
CA VAL A 343 -8.17 -8.96 -18.01
C VAL A 343 -8.67 -10.30 -17.47
N GLN A 344 -9.11 -10.35 -16.21
CA GLN A 344 -9.69 -11.57 -15.61
C GLN A 344 -10.98 -12.01 -16.33
N ALA A 345 -11.85 -11.05 -16.67
CA ALA A 345 -13.06 -11.35 -17.45
C ALA A 345 -12.72 -11.91 -18.83
N ALA A 346 -11.71 -11.36 -19.51
CA ALA A 346 -11.25 -11.87 -20.81
C ALA A 346 -10.70 -13.29 -20.71
N GLN A 347 -9.96 -13.63 -19.67
CA GLN A 347 -9.48 -14.99 -19.40
C GLN A 347 -10.65 -15.96 -19.16
N LEU A 348 -11.68 -15.52 -18.44
CA LEU A 348 -12.88 -16.33 -18.22
C LEU A 348 -13.66 -16.54 -19.52
N TYR A 349 -13.77 -15.52 -20.39
CA TYR A 349 -14.35 -15.66 -21.72
C TYR A 349 -13.55 -16.63 -22.58
N GLU A 350 -12.22 -16.57 -22.53
CA GLU A 350 -11.36 -17.49 -23.29
C GLU A 350 -11.53 -18.94 -22.83
N ARG A 351 -11.62 -19.21 -21.52
CA ARG A 351 -11.92 -20.55 -20.97
C ARG A 351 -13.27 -21.11 -21.42
N LYS A 352 -14.19 -20.23 -21.81
CA LYS A 352 -15.51 -20.56 -22.36
C LYS A 352 -15.53 -20.61 -23.90
N ASP A 353 -14.37 -20.60 -24.55
CA ASP A 353 -14.23 -20.53 -26.02
C ASP A 353 -14.90 -19.29 -26.65
N GLN A 354 -15.15 -18.23 -25.87
CA GLN A 354 -15.74 -16.97 -26.32
C GLN A 354 -14.64 -15.94 -26.64
N THR A 355 -13.66 -16.31 -27.46
CA THR A 355 -12.48 -15.49 -27.77
C THR A 355 -12.83 -14.09 -28.30
N HIS A 356 -13.91 -13.95 -29.08
CA HIS A 356 -14.33 -12.64 -29.57
C HIS A 356 -14.75 -11.69 -28.43
N LYS A 357 -15.47 -12.19 -27.42
CA LYS A 357 -15.83 -11.37 -26.25
C LYS A 357 -14.60 -11.00 -25.40
N ALA A 358 -13.64 -11.91 -25.29
CA ALA A 358 -12.37 -11.59 -24.64
C ALA A 358 -11.66 -10.42 -25.34
N ILE A 359 -11.61 -10.44 -26.67
CA ILE A 359 -11.03 -9.36 -27.48
C ILE A 359 -11.78 -8.05 -27.27
N GLU A 360 -13.11 -8.05 -27.37
CA GLU A 360 -13.95 -6.85 -27.18
C GLU A 360 -13.73 -6.23 -25.80
N THR A 361 -13.67 -7.08 -24.77
CA THR A 361 -13.42 -6.67 -23.38
C THR A 361 -12.07 -5.97 -23.24
N LEU A 362 -11.01 -6.52 -23.80
CA LEU A 362 -9.67 -5.91 -23.76
C LEU A 362 -9.54 -4.68 -24.65
N GLN A 363 -10.22 -4.65 -25.80
CA GLN A 363 -10.28 -3.46 -26.66
C GLN A 363 -10.92 -2.25 -25.94
N ALA A 364 -11.93 -2.48 -25.11
CA ALA A 364 -12.54 -1.42 -24.31
C ALA A 364 -11.53 -0.81 -23.33
N VAL A 365 -10.64 -1.62 -22.76
CA VAL A 365 -9.58 -1.14 -21.85
C VAL A 365 -8.56 -0.30 -22.59
N ILE A 366 -8.02 -0.77 -23.72
CA ILE A 366 -6.96 -0.04 -24.45
C ILE A 366 -7.42 1.28 -25.05
N LYS A 367 -8.72 1.47 -25.32
CA LYS A 367 -9.28 2.77 -25.72
C LYS A 367 -9.05 3.85 -24.66
N LYS A 368 -8.92 3.47 -23.39
CA LYS A 368 -8.75 4.39 -22.26
C LYS A 368 -7.35 4.38 -21.69
N LEU A 369 -6.71 3.20 -21.68
CA LEU A 369 -5.42 2.92 -21.06
C LEU A 369 -4.47 2.32 -22.09
N ASN A 370 -4.17 3.09 -23.13
CA ASN A 370 -3.40 2.63 -24.31
C ASN A 370 -1.95 2.22 -24.01
N ASP A 371 -1.41 2.53 -22.83
CA ASP A 371 -0.01 2.28 -22.46
C ASP A 371 0.21 1.00 -21.65
N ARG A 372 -0.79 0.11 -21.59
CA ARG A 372 -0.71 -1.19 -20.93
C ARG A 372 -0.18 -2.25 -21.89
N LYS A 373 1.16 -2.43 -21.94
CA LYS A 373 1.83 -3.38 -22.84
C LYS A 373 1.33 -4.83 -22.64
N GLU A 374 0.98 -5.22 -21.40
CA GLU A 374 0.49 -6.56 -21.05
C GLU A 374 -0.85 -6.85 -21.75
N ILE A 375 -1.72 -5.87 -21.87
CA ILE A 375 -3.03 -6.01 -22.54
C ILE A 375 -2.83 -6.12 -24.05
N HIS A 376 -1.93 -5.33 -24.63
CA HIS A 376 -1.60 -5.44 -26.05
C HIS A 376 -0.96 -6.79 -26.37
N ALA A 377 -0.08 -7.31 -25.49
CA ALA A 377 0.50 -8.64 -25.66
C ALA A 377 -0.60 -9.72 -25.64
N TYR A 378 -1.53 -9.65 -24.70
CA TYR A 378 -2.62 -10.61 -24.62
C TYR A 378 -3.58 -10.51 -25.82
N LEU A 379 -3.92 -9.30 -26.26
CA LEU A 379 -4.70 -9.10 -27.49
C LEU A 379 -4.00 -9.72 -28.71
N SER A 380 -2.69 -9.57 -28.82
CA SER A 380 -1.93 -10.18 -29.91
C SER A 380 -2.07 -11.71 -29.94
N VAL A 381 -2.00 -12.37 -28.77
CA VAL A 381 -2.23 -13.81 -28.63
C VAL A 381 -3.65 -14.20 -29.06
N LEU A 382 -4.67 -13.45 -28.61
CA LEU A 382 -6.06 -13.74 -28.97
C LEU A 382 -6.34 -13.52 -30.47
N TYR A 383 -5.79 -12.48 -31.08
CA TYR A 383 -5.89 -12.26 -32.52
C TYR A 383 -5.17 -13.35 -33.34
N ARG A 384 -4.00 -13.79 -32.87
CA ARG A 384 -3.30 -14.92 -33.48
C ARG A 384 -4.14 -16.19 -33.43
N LYS A 385 -4.78 -16.48 -32.28
CA LYS A 385 -5.69 -17.65 -32.10
C LYS A 385 -6.89 -17.58 -33.06
N THR A 386 -7.41 -16.39 -33.35
CA THR A 386 -8.49 -16.20 -34.34
C THR A 386 -7.97 -16.04 -35.78
N LYS A 387 -6.67 -16.20 -36.03
CA LYS A 387 -5.98 -16.01 -37.29
C LYS A 387 -6.10 -14.61 -37.90
N ASP A 388 -6.39 -13.60 -37.06
CA ASP A 388 -6.37 -12.19 -37.45
C ASP A 388 -4.94 -11.64 -37.28
N PHE A 389 -4.03 -12.07 -38.14
CA PHE A 389 -2.62 -11.70 -38.09
C PHE A 389 -2.38 -10.20 -38.21
N PRO A 390 -3.11 -9.41 -39.03
CA PRO A 390 -2.91 -7.97 -39.09
C PRO A 390 -3.11 -7.28 -37.74
N ARG A 391 -4.17 -7.61 -36.98
CA ARG A 391 -4.41 -7.04 -35.65
C ARG A 391 -3.47 -7.63 -34.58
N ALA A 392 -3.07 -8.88 -34.70
CA ALA A 392 -2.06 -9.48 -33.84
C ALA A 392 -0.73 -8.73 -33.96
N ILE A 393 -0.28 -8.45 -35.18
CA ILE A 393 0.92 -7.68 -35.48
C ILE A 393 0.80 -6.26 -34.91
N GLN A 394 -0.29 -5.56 -35.21
CA GLN A 394 -0.50 -4.19 -34.69
C GLN A 394 -0.41 -4.13 -33.17
N SER A 395 -0.99 -5.12 -32.49
CA SER A 395 -0.93 -5.20 -31.03
C SER A 395 0.48 -5.46 -30.54
N MET A 396 1.24 -6.34 -31.19
CA MET A 396 2.63 -6.65 -30.80
C MET A 396 3.59 -5.50 -31.16
N GLU A 397 3.36 -4.78 -32.28
CA GLU A 397 4.09 -3.54 -32.61
C GLU A 397 3.91 -2.49 -31.50
N ARG A 398 2.70 -2.42 -30.87
CA ARG A 398 2.50 -1.52 -29.72
C ARG A 398 3.27 -1.99 -28.50
N VAL A 399 3.37 -3.31 -28.24
CA VAL A 399 4.22 -3.84 -27.16
C VAL A 399 5.67 -3.44 -27.35
N VAL A 400 6.20 -3.62 -28.56
CA VAL A 400 7.57 -3.24 -28.91
C VAL A 400 7.79 -1.72 -28.80
N ALA A 401 6.80 -0.91 -29.18
CA ALA A 401 6.88 0.55 -29.04
C ALA A 401 6.92 0.99 -27.56
N LEU A 402 6.20 0.30 -26.68
CA LEU A 402 6.18 0.59 -25.23
C LEU A 402 7.40 0.03 -24.49
N ASP A 403 7.99 -1.05 -25.00
CA ASP A 403 9.18 -1.70 -24.44
C ASP A 403 10.17 -2.12 -25.55
N PRO A 404 10.91 -1.17 -26.13
CA PRO A 404 11.78 -1.43 -27.29
C PRO A 404 12.98 -2.34 -27.00
N LYS A 405 13.28 -2.63 -25.74
CA LYS A 405 14.40 -3.49 -25.32
C LYS A 405 13.97 -4.92 -25.01
N ASN A 406 12.70 -5.26 -25.20
CA ASN A 406 12.17 -6.58 -24.94
C ASN A 406 12.43 -7.50 -26.14
N ASP A 407 13.46 -8.34 -26.03
CA ASP A 407 13.86 -9.29 -27.08
C ASP A 407 12.78 -10.33 -27.38
N GLU A 408 12.03 -10.78 -26.37
CA GLU A 408 10.93 -11.71 -26.54
C GLU A 408 9.78 -11.09 -27.37
N ALA A 409 9.45 -9.81 -27.13
CA ALA A 409 8.44 -9.10 -27.92
C ALA A 409 8.85 -8.97 -29.40
N HIS A 410 10.13 -8.70 -29.67
CA HIS A 410 10.66 -8.69 -31.04
C HIS A 410 10.63 -10.07 -31.68
N PHE A 411 10.95 -11.12 -30.94
CA PHE A 411 10.83 -12.50 -31.41
C PHE A 411 9.38 -12.83 -31.79
N GLN A 412 8.43 -12.57 -30.90
CA GLN A 412 7.00 -12.84 -31.15
C GLN A 412 6.47 -12.02 -32.34
N LEU A 413 6.89 -10.77 -32.46
CA LEU A 413 6.54 -9.93 -33.61
C LEU A 413 7.09 -10.52 -34.91
N GLY A 414 8.32 -11.02 -34.89
CA GLY A 414 8.93 -11.69 -36.01
C GLY A 414 8.18 -12.96 -36.43
N ALA A 415 7.76 -13.78 -35.48
CA ALA A 415 6.94 -14.96 -35.72
C ALA A 415 5.57 -14.61 -36.34
N LEU A 416 4.92 -13.54 -35.83
CA LEU A 416 3.65 -13.07 -36.39
C LEU A 416 3.79 -12.54 -37.82
N TYR A 417 4.88 -11.86 -38.16
CA TYR A 417 5.16 -11.42 -39.51
C TYR A 417 5.36 -12.63 -40.46
N ASP A 418 6.00 -13.68 -39.96
CA ASP A 418 6.18 -14.90 -40.76
C ASP A 418 4.86 -15.62 -41.03
N GLU A 419 4.02 -15.81 -39.98
CA GLU A 419 2.67 -16.38 -40.14
C GLU A 419 1.81 -15.54 -41.11
N ASN A 420 2.03 -14.23 -41.16
CA ASN A 420 1.38 -13.32 -42.12
C ASN A 420 2.11 -13.26 -43.48
N LYS A 421 3.14 -14.08 -43.69
CA LYS A 421 3.91 -14.17 -44.95
C LYS A 421 4.69 -12.90 -45.32
N VAL A 422 5.09 -12.10 -44.34
CA VAL A 422 5.90 -10.86 -44.50
C VAL A 422 7.35 -11.16 -44.08
N LYS A 423 8.05 -11.96 -44.86
CA LYS A 423 9.40 -12.48 -44.53
C LYS A 423 10.43 -11.41 -44.17
N ASP A 424 10.49 -10.30 -44.92
CA ASP A 424 11.51 -9.27 -44.68
C ASP A 424 11.36 -8.65 -43.26
N LYS A 425 10.13 -8.38 -42.82
CA LYS A 425 9.87 -7.86 -41.48
C LYS A 425 10.11 -8.90 -40.39
N SER A 426 9.80 -10.16 -40.67
CA SER A 426 10.12 -11.27 -39.77
C SER A 426 11.62 -11.35 -39.51
N ILE A 427 12.43 -11.38 -40.55
CA ILE A 427 13.91 -11.40 -40.46
C ILE A 427 14.43 -10.18 -39.68
N ALA A 428 13.91 -8.98 -39.97
CA ALA A 428 14.33 -7.76 -39.26
C ALA A 428 14.03 -7.84 -37.75
N SER A 429 12.85 -8.34 -37.38
CA SER A 429 12.45 -8.51 -35.99
C SER A 429 13.27 -9.58 -35.26
N MET A 430 13.58 -10.69 -35.91
CA MET A 430 14.46 -11.74 -35.37
C MET A 430 15.88 -11.24 -35.15
N LYS A 431 16.44 -10.49 -36.12
CA LYS A 431 17.75 -9.83 -35.96
C LYS A 431 17.76 -8.89 -34.76
N LYS A 432 16.69 -8.12 -34.57
CA LYS A 432 16.58 -7.21 -33.42
C LYS A 432 16.50 -7.96 -32.10
N ALA A 433 15.74 -9.05 -32.03
CA ALA A 433 15.69 -9.91 -30.86
C ALA A 433 17.07 -10.46 -30.48
N ILE A 434 17.85 -10.91 -31.47
CA ILE A 434 19.22 -11.43 -31.28
C ILE A 434 20.20 -10.31 -30.89
N GLU A 435 20.05 -9.11 -31.43
CA GLU A 435 20.85 -7.94 -31.05
C GLU A 435 20.63 -7.59 -29.58
N LEU A 436 19.39 -7.59 -29.12
CA LEU A 436 19.01 -7.28 -27.74
C LEU A 436 19.43 -8.40 -26.76
N ASN A 437 19.27 -9.64 -27.17
CA ASN A 437 19.66 -10.80 -26.39
C ASN A 437 20.35 -11.86 -27.25
N PRO A 438 21.68 -11.86 -27.33
CA PRO A 438 22.46 -12.84 -28.11
C PRO A 438 22.28 -14.30 -27.66
N LYS A 439 21.57 -14.54 -26.56
CA LYS A 439 21.22 -15.87 -26.03
C LYS A 439 19.74 -16.21 -26.23
N ASN A 440 18.99 -15.44 -27.01
CA ASN A 440 17.62 -15.80 -27.38
C ASN A 440 17.64 -17.00 -28.36
N ALA A 441 17.65 -18.22 -27.81
CA ALA A 441 17.77 -19.43 -28.59
C ALA A 441 16.64 -19.63 -29.62
N PRO A 442 15.36 -19.35 -29.28
CA PRO A 442 14.27 -19.38 -30.27
C PRO A 442 14.52 -18.43 -31.45
N ALA A 443 14.93 -17.17 -31.21
CA ALA A 443 15.19 -16.23 -32.29
C ALA A 443 16.39 -16.63 -33.15
N LEU A 444 17.47 -17.14 -32.54
CA LEU A 444 18.64 -17.69 -33.24
C LEU A 444 18.23 -18.83 -34.17
N ASN A 445 17.52 -19.81 -33.66
CA ASN A 445 17.06 -20.94 -34.45
C ASN A 445 16.10 -20.52 -35.56
N TYR A 446 15.13 -19.67 -35.24
CA TYR A 446 14.13 -19.25 -36.21
C TYR A 446 14.75 -18.51 -37.39
N LEU A 447 15.67 -17.60 -37.15
CA LEU A 447 16.37 -16.88 -38.22
C LEU A 447 17.25 -17.82 -39.04
N GLY A 448 17.98 -18.71 -38.38
CA GLY A 448 18.82 -19.70 -39.06
C GLY A 448 18.00 -20.66 -39.95
N TYR A 449 16.90 -21.19 -39.43
CA TYR A 449 15.98 -22.03 -40.17
C TYR A 449 15.35 -21.28 -41.36
N THR A 450 14.89 -20.04 -41.15
CA THR A 450 14.33 -19.21 -42.24
C THR A 450 15.33 -19.03 -43.38
N TRP A 451 16.59 -18.75 -43.07
CA TRP A 451 17.63 -18.63 -44.10
C TRP A 451 17.92 -19.98 -44.80
N ALA A 452 17.90 -21.08 -44.06
CA ALA A 452 18.05 -22.40 -44.64
C ALA A 452 16.91 -22.74 -45.61
N GLU A 453 15.65 -22.46 -45.23
CA GLU A 453 14.49 -22.64 -46.13
C GLU A 453 14.62 -21.81 -47.42
N MET A 454 15.12 -20.60 -47.31
CA MET A 454 15.34 -19.72 -48.47
C MET A 454 16.59 -20.07 -49.29
N GLY A 455 17.44 -20.97 -48.81
CA GLY A 455 18.70 -21.34 -49.43
C GLY A 455 19.74 -20.20 -49.47
N VAL A 456 19.66 -19.23 -48.53
CA VAL A 456 20.54 -18.07 -48.47
C VAL A 456 21.27 -18.02 -47.14
N HIS A 457 22.42 -17.36 -47.08
CA HIS A 457 23.18 -17.15 -45.82
C HIS A 457 23.44 -18.43 -45.02
N LEU A 458 23.71 -19.56 -45.73
CA LEU A 458 23.76 -20.89 -45.10
C LEU A 458 24.87 -21.04 -44.05
N ASP A 459 26.00 -20.31 -44.17
CA ASP A 459 27.08 -20.33 -43.17
C ASP A 459 26.67 -19.58 -41.89
N GLU A 460 26.05 -18.43 -42.05
CA GLU A 460 25.52 -17.68 -40.92
C GLU A 460 24.34 -18.42 -40.25
N ALA A 461 23.50 -19.12 -41.06
CA ALA A 461 22.42 -19.96 -40.55
C ALA A 461 22.97 -21.10 -39.67
N GLU A 462 24.06 -21.76 -40.10
CA GLU A 462 24.75 -22.78 -39.31
C GLU A 462 25.26 -22.22 -37.98
N ASP A 463 25.92 -21.02 -37.99
CA ASP A 463 26.40 -20.37 -36.75
C ASP A 463 25.25 -20.07 -35.80
N LEU A 464 24.16 -19.45 -36.28
CA LEU A 464 23.01 -19.11 -35.45
C LEU A 464 22.40 -20.35 -34.79
N ILE A 465 22.17 -21.43 -35.54
CA ILE A 465 21.60 -22.65 -34.99
C ILE A 465 22.59 -23.33 -34.05
N ALA A 466 23.89 -23.34 -34.37
CA ALA A 466 24.91 -23.85 -33.44
C ALA A 466 24.94 -23.10 -32.13
N ARG A 467 24.72 -21.78 -32.14
CA ARG A 467 24.57 -20.99 -30.92
C ARG A 467 23.31 -21.35 -30.15
N ALA A 468 22.18 -21.58 -30.84
CA ALA A 468 20.94 -22.04 -30.18
C ALA A 468 21.17 -23.41 -29.51
N LEU A 469 21.84 -24.34 -30.20
CA LEU A 469 22.18 -25.67 -29.68
C LEU A 469 23.17 -25.64 -28.49
N LYS A 470 24.06 -24.64 -28.40
CA LYS A 470 24.87 -24.44 -27.17
C LYS A 470 24.02 -24.12 -25.94
N ILE A 471 22.85 -23.53 -26.14
CA ILE A 471 21.91 -23.20 -25.06
C ILE A 471 20.99 -24.37 -24.73
N ALA A 472 20.47 -25.04 -25.77
CA ALA A 472 19.58 -26.19 -25.66
C ALA A 472 20.10 -27.36 -26.52
N PRO A 473 21.07 -28.17 -26.05
CA PRO A 473 21.79 -29.16 -26.85
C PRO A 473 20.95 -30.34 -27.33
N ASN A 474 19.82 -30.59 -26.68
CA ASN A 474 18.94 -31.72 -26.97
C ASN A 474 17.55 -31.27 -27.46
N ASP A 475 17.45 -30.04 -27.98
CA ASP A 475 16.22 -29.60 -28.65
C ASP A 475 16.15 -30.19 -30.04
N GLY A 476 15.18 -31.08 -30.27
CA GLY A 476 15.01 -31.79 -31.54
C GLY A 476 14.69 -30.86 -32.70
N PHE A 477 13.98 -29.75 -32.48
CA PHE A 477 13.68 -28.74 -33.50
C PHE A 477 14.94 -27.96 -33.93
N TYR A 478 15.85 -27.67 -32.99
CA TYR A 478 17.10 -26.99 -33.33
C TYR A 478 18.07 -27.93 -34.06
N ILE A 479 18.06 -29.23 -33.70
CA ILE A 479 18.85 -30.26 -34.39
C ILE A 479 18.32 -30.49 -35.80
N ASP A 480 16.99 -30.52 -36.00
CA ASP A 480 16.36 -30.58 -37.32
C ASP A 480 16.79 -29.38 -38.18
N SER A 481 16.71 -28.16 -37.61
CA SER A 481 17.14 -26.97 -38.32
C SER A 481 18.60 -27.03 -38.76
N LEU A 482 19.50 -27.61 -37.95
CA LEU A 482 20.89 -27.83 -38.31
C LEU A 482 21.02 -28.86 -39.44
N GLY A 483 20.28 -29.96 -39.34
CA GLY A 483 20.22 -30.97 -40.37
C GLY A 483 19.72 -30.40 -41.70
N TRP A 484 18.72 -29.52 -41.64
CA TRP A 484 18.19 -28.83 -42.81
C TRP A 484 19.19 -27.87 -43.46
N VAL A 485 19.99 -27.14 -42.64
CA VAL A 485 21.11 -26.33 -43.16
C VAL A 485 22.10 -27.19 -43.92
N TYR A 486 22.52 -28.36 -43.38
CA TYR A 486 23.42 -29.26 -44.07
C TYR A 486 22.81 -29.81 -45.37
N TYR A 487 21.51 -30.12 -45.35
CA TYR A 487 20.79 -30.54 -46.57
C TYR A 487 20.88 -29.47 -47.65
N GLN A 488 20.62 -28.21 -47.32
CA GLN A 488 20.67 -27.09 -48.27
C GLN A 488 22.09 -26.77 -48.75
N LYS A 489 23.11 -27.02 -47.93
CA LYS A 489 24.52 -26.93 -48.31
C LYS A 489 24.97 -28.07 -49.23
N GLY A 490 24.12 -29.10 -49.41
CA GLY A 490 24.44 -30.31 -50.16
C GLY A 490 25.29 -31.35 -49.40
N ASP A 491 25.51 -31.13 -48.10
CA ASP A 491 26.19 -32.07 -47.22
C ASP A 491 25.20 -33.08 -46.65
N TYR A 492 24.73 -33.94 -47.52
CA TYR A 492 23.70 -34.90 -47.16
C TYR A 492 24.10 -35.92 -46.09
N PRO A 493 25.36 -36.39 -45.99
CA PRO A 493 25.77 -37.26 -44.89
C PRO A 493 25.60 -36.61 -43.52
N ARG A 494 26.03 -35.36 -43.32
CA ARG A 494 25.82 -34.64 -42.07
C ARG A 494 24.34 -34.29 -41.85
N ALA A 495 23.60 -34.01 -42.90
CA ALA A 495 22.15 -33.83 -42.81
C ALA A 495 21.46 -35.06 -42.24
N VAL A 496 21.77 -36.24 -42.76
CA VAL A 496 21.22 -37.51 -42.25
C VAL A 496 21.54 -37.71 -40.78
N GLU A 497 22.81 -37.53 -40.38
CA GLU A 497 23.22 -37.69 -38.98
C GLU A 497 22.41 -36.81 -38.01
N GLN A 498 22.25 -35.53 -38.34
CA GLN A 498 21.49 -34.60 -37.46
C GLN A 498 19.97 -34.92 -37.52
N LEU A 499 19.42 -35.19 -38.67
CA LEU A 499 17.98 -35.48 -38.81
C LEU A 499 17.58 -36.82 -38.18
N GLU A 500 18.45 -37.86 -38.20
CA GLU A 500 18.22 -39.09 -37.44
C GLU A 500 18.12 -38.77 -35.93
N ARG A 501 19.06 -37.99 -35.41
CA ARG A 501 19.05 -37.53 -34.00
C ARG A 501 17.80 -36.68 -33.69
N ALA A 502 17.38 -35.80 -34.61
CA ALA A 502 16.19 -34.96 -34.42
C ALA A 502 14.91 -35.81 -34.31
N VAL A 503 14.76 -36.83 -35.19
CA VAL A 503 13.62 -37.77 -35.17
C VAL A 503 13.59 -38.61 -33.88
N GLU A 504 14.75 -38.99 -33.32
CA GLU A 504 14.79 -39.70 -32.04
C GLU A 504 14.26 -38.86 -30.88
N LEU A 505 14.47 -37.52 -30.90
CA LEU A 505 14.04 -36.59 -29.88
C LEU A 505 12.61 -36.06 -30.10
N THR A 506 12.12 -36.08 -31.32
CA THR A 506 10.80 -35.57 -31.74
C THR A 506 10.08 -36.58 -32.62
N VAL A 507 9.66 -37.69 -32.02
CA VAL A 507 9.18 -38.91 -32.72
C VAL A 507 7.89 -38.77 -33.52
N ASP A 508 7.11 -37.70 -33.30
CA ASP A 508 5.77 -37.49 -33.86
C ASP A 508 5.63 -36.20 -34.71
N ASP A 509 6.74 -35.50 -34.97
CA ASP A 509 6.70 -34.33 -35.84
C ASP A 509 6.79 -34.71 -37.32
N PRO A 510 5.71 -34.46 -38.11
CA PRO A 510 5.67 -34.88 -39.50
C PRO A 510 6.68 -34.16 -40.40
N THR A 511 7.10 -32.92 -40.03
CA THR A 511 8.05 -32.13 -40.82
C THR A 511 9.47 -32.64 -40.63
N ILE A 512 9.87 -32.91 -39.40
CA ILE A 512 11.20 -33.48 -39.09
C ILE A 512 11.36 -34.85 -39.73
N ILE A 513 10.30 -35.68 -39.65
CA ILE A 513 10.32 -37.02 -40.32
C ILE A 513 10.39 -36.86 -41.84
N GLU A 514 9.71 -35.85 -42.43
CA GLU A 514 9.79 -35.56 -43.87
C GLU A 514 11.20 -35.12 -44.26
N HIS A 515 11.85 -34.22 -43.49
CA HIS A 515 13.22 -33.78 -43.75
C HIS A 515 14.22 -34.95 -43.75
N LEU A 516 14.06 -35.90 -42.81
CA LEU A 516 14.89 -37.12 -42.82
C LEU A 516 14.65 -37.96 -44.07
N GLY A 517 13.40 -38.06 -44.51
CA GLY A 517 13.06 -38.72 -45.79
C GLY A 517 13.75 -38.06 -46.98
N ASP A 518 13.73 -36.71 -47.03
CA ASP A 518 14.40 -35.92 -48.08
C ASP A 518 15.92 -36.14 -48.06
N ALA A 519 16.54 -36.19 -46.89
CA ALA A 519 17.98 -36.46 -46.75
C ALA A 519 18.35 -37.88 -47.18
N TYR A 520 17.54 -38.89 -46.81
CA TYR A 520 17.75 -40.28 -47.27
C TYR A 520 17.61 -40.43 -48.79
N GLU A 521 16.65 -39.74 -49.40
CA GLU A 521 16.53 -39.71 -50.87
C GLU A 521 17.81 -39.19 -51.53
N LYS A 522 18.40 -38.12 -51.00
CA LYS A 522 19.61 -37.50 -51.55
C LYS A 522 20.87 -38.37 -51.42
N VAL A 523 20.99 -39.17 -50.36
CA VAL A 523 22.09 -40.15 -50.22
C VAL A 523 21.81 -41.47 -50.91
N GLY A 524 20.66 -41.59 -51.60
CA GLY A 524 20.33 -42.82 -52.39
C GLY A 524 19.69 -43.91 -51.55
N TRP A 525 19.29 -43.69 -50.30
CA TRP A 525 18.63 -44.71 -49.47
C TRP A 525 17.11 -44.70 -49.67
N VAL A 526 16.71 -45.03 -50.88
CA VAL A 526 15.33 -44.90 -51.40
C VAL A 526 14.31 -45.62 -50.51
N ASP A 527 14.60 -46.88 -50.15
CA ASP A 527 13.70 -47.67 -49.29
C ASP A 527 13.48 -46.98 -47.90
N ARG A 528 14.53 -46.50 -47.31
CA ARG A 528 14.45 -45.75 -46.01
C ARG A 528 13.69 -44.45 -46.18
N ALA A 529 13.88 -43.71 -47.26
CA ALA A 529 13.15 -42.49 -47.55
C ALA A 529 11.63 -42.75 -47.62
N VAL A 530 11.20 -43.79 -48.35
CA VAL A 530 9.78 -44.18 -48.46
C VAL A 530 9.20 -44.52 -47.07
N VAL A 531 9.96 -45.26 -46.26
CA VAL A 531 9.53 -45.58 -44.89
C VAL A 531 9.28 -44.30 -44.07
N ARG A 532 10.21 -43.32 -44.07
CA ARG A 532 10.05 -42.08 -43.35
C ARG A 532 8.90 -41.21 -43.88
N TYR A 533 8.73 -41.12 -45.19
CA TYR A 533 7.57 -40.42 -45.77
C TYR A 533 6.23 -41.04 -45.36
N ARG A 534 6.13 -42.37 -45.34
CA ARG A 534 4.92 -43.07 -44.85
C ARG A 534 4.68 -42.82 -43.36
N GLU A 535 5.74 -42.70 -42.57
CA GLU A 535 5.68 -42.38 -41.16
C GLU A 535 5.20 -40.92 -40.95
N SER A 536 5.76 -39.93 -41.66
CA SER A 536 5.32 -38.54 -41.66
C SER A 536 3.81 -38.41 -41.94
N LEU A 537 3.27 -39.21 -42.91
CA LEU A 537 1.84 -39.20 -43.20
C LEU A 537 0.94 -39.65 -42.05
N LYS A 538 1.45 -40.42 -41.08
CA LYS A 538 0.65 -40.85 -39.91
C LYS A 538 0.37 -39.68 -38.97
N PHE A 539 1.28 -38.71 -38.91
CA PHE A 539 1.23 -37.56 -37.99
C PHE A 539 0.78 -36.29 -38.69
N SER A 540 0.89 -36.21 -40.04
CA SER A 540 0.51 -35.02 -40.82
C SER A 540 -0.98 -34.73 -40.73
N LYS A 541 -1.31 -33.50 -40.27
CA LYS A 541 -2.67 -32.97 -40.21
C LYS A 541 -2.96 -31.94 -41.30
N GLU A 542 -1.93 -31.46 -42.00
CA GLU A 542 -2.04 -30.44 -43.03
C GLU A 542 -2.23 -31.09 -44.40
N ALA A 543 -3.28 -30.68 -45.13
CA ALA A 543 -3.64 -31.23 -46.42
C ALA A 543 -2.53 -31.04 -47.48
N GLU A 544 -1.84 -29.90 -47.43
CA GLU A 544 -0.77 -29.55 -48.38
C GLU A 544 0.48 -30.42 -48.17
N GLN A 545 0.91 -30.60 -46.91
CA GLN A 545 2.00 -31.50 -46.56
C GLN A 545 1.65 -32.95 -46.92
N THR A 546 0.44 -33.38 -46.58
CA THR A 546 -0.02 -34.72 -46.92
C THR A 546 0.04 -35.00 -48.43
N LYS A 547 -0.38 -34.01 -49.23
CA LYS A 547 -0.33 -34.11 -50.70
C LYS A 547 1.13 -34.22 -51.19
N ARG A 548 1.98 -33.29 -50.73
CA ARG A 548 3.41 -33.24 -51.11
C ARG A 548 4.14 -34.53 -50.76
N VAL A 549 3.93 -35.05 -49.57
CA VAL A 549 4.60 -36.30 -49.14
C VAL A 549 4.10 -37.51 -49.94
N ARG A 550 2.80 -37.59 -50.27
CA ARG A 550 2.27 -38.66 -51.18
C ARG A 550 2.88 -38.61 -52.59
N GLU A 551 3.06 -37.42 -53.11
CA GLU A 551 3.71 -37.23 -54.41
C GLU A 551 5.17 -37.72 -54.40
N LYS A 552 5.91 -37.43 -53.28
CA LYS A 552 7.28 -37.94 -53.09
C LYS A 552 7.31 -39.48 -53.07
N ILE A 553 6.41 -40.14 -52.35
CA ILE A 553 6.31 -41.57 -52.26
C ILE A 553 6.05 -42.16 -53.66
N GLN A 554 5.01 -41.69 -54.36
CA GLN A 554 4.66 -42.17 -55.68
C GLN A 554 5.80 -42.06 -56.73
N ARG A 555 6.58 -40.98 -56.64
CA ARG A 555 7.75 -40.72 -57.46
C ARG A 555 8.86 -41.73 -57.19
N LEU A 556 9.10 -42.11 -55.94
CA LEU A 556 10.16 -43.05 -55.56
C LEU A 556 9.75 -44.50 -55.83
N GLU A 557 8.50 -44.89 -55.58
CA GLU A 557 7.98 -46.23 -55.87
C GLU A 557 8.00 -46.58 -57.34
N LYS A 558 8.02 -45.60 -58.24
CA LYS A 558 8.23 -45.81 -59.67
C LYS A 558 9.69 -46.06 -60.05
N LYS A 559 10.63 -45.79 -59.14
CA LYS A 559 12.08 -45.95 -59.35
C LYS A 559 12.64 -47.25 -58.75
N ILE A 560 11.89 -47.85 -57.81
CA ILE A 560 12.15 -49.15 -57.21
C ILE A 560 11.56 -50.24 -58.15
#